data_2c9ac865fb03a4732db7b1af92027d0d
#
_entry.id   2c9ac865fb03a4732db7b1af92027d0d
#
_cell.length_a   1.000
_cell.length_b   1.000
_cell.length_c   1.000
_cell.angle_alpha   90.00
_cell.angle_beta   90.00
_cell.angle_gamma   90.00
#
_symmetry.space_group_name_H-M   'P 1'
#
loop_
_entity.id
_entity.type
_entity.pdbx_description
1 polymer ?
#
loop_
_entity_poly.entity_id
_entity_poly.type
_entity_poly.pdbx_seq_one_letter_code
_entity_poly.pdbx_strand_id
1 'polypeptide(L)'
;MGVIKAGAGSKAEDIRTALTRYLADHSFSRVEFHDTTSPKNNPLEDDYVVTYEAVFEPVDLEHAYLKIFVTDCGEVGIGLETRERIAQRLGVRLYRGKKAFATGRELASISVEELINFVAMVAQGNVALQAKIGLTGLGSVKAIVKPESAGILRGANARQWDWLTVSAKDLKNTSRTRIVQFDPWQ
;
A
#
# COMPACT_ATOMS: atom_id res chain seq x y z
N MET A 1 19.85 -13.21 23.19
CA MET A 1 19.10 -14.39 22.72
C MET A 1 17.64 -14.00 22.68
N GLY A 2 17.19 -13.50 21.53
CA GLY A 2 15.80 -13.04 21.34
C GLY A 2 14.88 -14.25 21.21
N VAL A 3 13.84 -14.28 22.00
CA VAL A 3 12.76 -15.27 21.90
C VAL A 3 11.95 -14.91 20.65
N ILE A 4 12.15 -15.64 19.55
CA ILE A 4 11.28 -15.57 18.38
C ILE A 4 9.89 -16.02 18.84
N LYS A 5 8.93 -15.09 18.91
CA LYS A 5 7.54 -15.44 19.20
C LYS A 5 7.02 -16.33 18.08
N ALA A 6 6.62 -17.54 18.42
CA ALA A 6 6.15 -18.59 17.49
C ALA A 6 4.97 -18.19 16.57
N GLY A 7 4.41 -17.01 16.72
CA GLY A 7 3.30 -16.50 15.89
C GLY A 7 3.71 -15.70 14.65
N ALA A 8 4.92 -15.16 14.59
CA ALA A 8 5.32 -14.27 13.49
C ALA A 8 5.65 -15.02 12.19
N GLY A 9 6.32 -16.19 12.31
CA GLY A 9 6.62 -17.04 11.17
C GLY A 9 5.38 -17.64 10.52
N SER A 10 4.35 -17.94 11.31
CA SER A 10 3.06 -18.43 10.83
C SER A 10 2.34 -17.37 9.99
N LYS A 11 2.28 -16.12 10.45
CA LYS A 11 1.56 -15.04 9.73
C LYS A 11 2.20 -14.68 8.39
N ALA A 12 3.53 -14.65 8.33
CA ALA A 12 4.28 -14.41 7.10
C ALA A 12 3.98 -15.50 6.05
N GLU A 13 3.97 -16.78 6.48
CA GLU A 13 3.69 -17.91 5.60
C GLU A 13 2.20 -17.94 5.17
N ASP A 14 1.28 -17.60 6.07
CA ASP A 14 -0.15 -17.50 5.75
C ASP A 14 -0.39 -16.42 4.69
N ILE A 15 0.23 -15.25 4.83
CA ILE A 15 0.15 -14.16 3.85
C ILE A 15 0.76 -14.58 2.52
N ARG A 16 1.95 -15.17 2.54
CA ARG A 16 2.62 -15.67 1.34
C ARG A 16 1.77 -16.67 0.58
N THR A 17 1.22 -17.65 1.30
CA THR A 17 0.34 -18.68 0.73
C THR A 17 -0.92 -18.06 0.11
N ALA A 18 -1.54 -17.12 0.80
CA ALA A 18 -2.73 -16.42 0.32
C ALA A 18 -2.45 -15.58 -0.93
N LEU A 19 -1.33 -14.83 -0.96
CA LEU A 19 -0.91 -14.06 -2.13
C LEU A 19 -0.58 -14.96 -3.31
N THR A 20 0.12 -16.08 -3.09
CA THR A 20 0.43 -17.07 -4.15
C THR A 20 -0.85 -17.63 -4.76
N ARG A 21 -1.83 -17.97 -3.92
CA ARG A 21 -3.16 -18.45 -4.40
C ARG A 21 -3.87 -17.36 -5.18
N TYR A 22 -3.92 -16.15 -4.66
CA TYR A 22 -4.55 -15.02 -5.35
C TYR A 22 -3.94 -14.78 -6.73
N LEU A 23 -2.61 -14.82 -6.84
CA LEU A 23 -1.90 -14.67 -8.11
C LEU A 23 -2.11 -15.85 -9.08
N ALA A 24 -2.33 -17.06 -8.58
CA ALA A 24 -2.64 -18.21 -9.42
C ALA A 24 -4.03 -18.08 -10.08
N ASP A 25 -4.97 -17.42 -9.38
CA ASP A 25 -6.33 -17.19 -9.85
C ASP A 25 -6.47 -15.92 -10.73
N HIS A 26 -5.46 -15.04 -10.69
CA HIS A 26 -5.48 -13.74 -11.38
C HIS A 26 -4.18 -13.51 -12.15
N SER A 27 -4.30 -13.20 -13.43
CA SER A 27 -3.16 -12.81 -14.28
C SER A 27 -3.09 -11.30 -14.37
N PHE A 28 -1.95 -10.74 -14.02
CA PHE A 28 -1.69 -9.31 -14.14
C PHE A 28 -0.65 -9.07 -15.23
N SER A 29 -1.00 -8.26 -16.23
CA SER A 29 -0.09 -7.94 -17.34
C SER A 29 0.67 -6.63 -17.12
N ARG A 30 0.24 -5.83 -16.14
CA ARG A 30 0.75 -4.47 -15.88
C ARG A 30 1.56 -4.32 -14.61
N VAL A 31 1.72 -5.40 -13.86
CA VAL A 31 2.56 -5.43 -12.66
C VAL A 31 3.40 -6.69 -12.61
N GLU A 32 4.61 -6.56 -12.11
CA GLU A 32 5.48 -7.68 -11.76
C GLU A 32 5.38 -7.95 -10.26
N PHE A 33 5.26 -9.21 -9.89
CA PHE A 33 5.21 -9.62 -8.49
C PHE A 33 6.57 -10.17 -8.07
N HIS A 34 7.07 -9.66 -6.97
CA HIS A 34 8.30 -10.12 -6.32
C HIS A 34 8.03 -10.38 -4.84
N ASP A 35 8.53 -11.49 -4.31
CA ASP A 35 8.52 -11.72 -2.88
C ASP A 35 9.87 -12.20 -2.35
N THR A 36 10.09 -11.99 -1.07
CA THR A 36 11.30 -12.46 -0.38
C THR A 36 11.00 -12.78 1.08
N THR A 37 11.53 -13.91 1.53
CA THR A 37 11.50 -14.35 2.93
C THR A 37 12.83 -14.07 3.67
N SER A 38 13.77 -13.43 3.00
CA SER A 38 15.04 -13.06 3.63
C SER A 38 14.83 -11.92 4.62
N PRO A 39 15.25 -12.05 5.86
CA PRO A 39 15.15 -10.97 6.83
C PRO A 39 15.99 -9.78 6.34
N LYS A 40 15.36 -8.63 6.26
CA LYS A 40 16.02 -7.35 5.97
C LYS A 40 15.88 -6.46 7.17
N ASN A 41 16.97 -5.85 7.60
CA ASN A 41 16.89 -4.75 8.55
C ASN A 41 16.11 -3.60 7.87
N ASN A 42 15.11 -3.09 8.55
CA ASN A 42 14.40 -1.92 8.05
C ASN A 42 15.32 -0.69 8.21
N PRO A 43 15.74 -0.05 7.11
CA PRO A 43 16.63 1.12 7.20
C PRO A 43 15.97 2.36 7.79
N LEU A 44 14.68 2.31 8.11
CA LEU A 44 13.90 3.45 8.57
C LEU A 44 13.64 3.43 10.09
N GLU A 45 13.70 2.27 10.74
CA GLU A 45 13.49 2.14 12.18
C GLU A 45 14.31 0.94 12.71
N ASP A 46 15.10 1.18 13.75
CA ASP A 46 16.06 0.20 14.31
C ASP A 46 15.40 -0.94 15.12
N ASP A 47 14.07 -0.95 15.27
CA ASP A 47 13.39 -1.74 16.30
C ASP A 47 12.78 -3.07 15.82
N TYR A 48 12.68 -3.32 14.51
CA TYR A 48 12.11 -4.57 13.99
C TYR A 48 12.76 -5.09 12.70
N VAL A 49 12.67 -6.40 12.53
CA VAL A 49 13.20 -7.10 11.34
C VAL A 49 12.04 -7.49 10.43
N VAL A 50 12.16 -7.16 9.16
CA VAL A 50 11.20 -7.62 8.14
C VAL A 50 11.50 -9.09 7.83
N THR A 51 10.53 -9.97 8.05
CA THR A 51 10.65 -11.42 7.82
C THR A 51 10.07 -11.85 6.47
N TYR A 52 9.17 -11.06 5.91
CA TYR A 52 8.57 -11.28 4.60
C TYR A 52 8.28 -9.93 3.92
N GLU A 53 8.53 -9.87 2.63
CA GLU A 53 8.22 -8.70 1.81
C GLU A 53 7.64 -9.17 0.48
N ALA A 54 6.53 -8.57 0.07
CA ALA A 54 5.92 -8.75 -1.23
C ALA A 54 5.74 -7.39 -1.91
N VAL A 55 6.08 -7.31 -3.18
CA VAL A 55 6.02 -6.09 -3.99
C VAL A 55 5.28 -6.38 -5.28
N PHE A 56 4.31 -5.55 -5.59
CA PHE A 56 3.66 -5.44 -6.89
C PHE A 56 4.20 -4.18 -7.57
N GLU A 57 5.13 -4.37 -8.48
CA GLU A 57 5.83 -3.30 -9.18
C GLU A 57 5.21 -3.07 -10.55
N PRO A 58 4.55 -1.93 -10.78
CA PRO A 58 3.92 -1.66 -12.06
C PRO A 58 4.93 -1.23 -13.12
N VAL A 59 4.63 -1.60 -14.37
CA VAL A 59 5.47 -1.28 -15.54
C VAL A 59 5.45 0.21 -15.92
N ASP A 60 4.46 0.96 -15.43
CA ASP A 60 4.29 2.38 -15.74
C ASP A 60 3.70 3.17 -14.55
N LEU A 61 3.41 4.46 -14.76
CA LEU A 61 2.88 5.35 -13.72
C LEU A 61 1.35 5.33 -13.61
N GLU A 62 0.65 4.67 -14.54
CA GLU A 62 -0.80 4.62 -14.55
C GLU A 62 -1.34 3.55 -13.58
N HIS A 63 -0.52 2.55 -13.25
CA HIS A 63 -0.85 1.46 -12.35
C HIS A 63 -0.22 1.66 -10.98
N ALA A 64 -0.95 1.28 -9.93
CA ALA A 64 -0.51 1.47 -8.55
C ALA A 64 0.63 0.52 -8.16
N TYR A 65 1.65 1.05 -7.50
CA TYR A 65 2.66 0.29 -6.78
C TYR A 65 2.12 -0.13 -5.42
N LEU A 66 2.34 -1.38 -5.02
CA LEU A 66 1.95 -1.87 -3.70
C LEU A 66 3.09 -2.68 -3.08
N LYS A 67 3.41 -2.37 -1.84
CA LYS A 67 4.36 -3.12 -1.02
C LYS A 67 3.68 -3.60 0.25
N ILE A 68 3.88 -4.87 0.59
CA ILE A 68 3.42 -5.50 1.82
C ILE A 68 4.66 -6.05 2.53
N PHE A 69 4.76 -5.87 3.83
CA PHE A 69 5.82 -6.49 4.62
C PHE A 69 5.28 -7.01 5.96
N VAL A 70 5.94 -8.02 6.49
CA VAL A 70 5.64 -8.60 7.80
C VAL A 70 6.90 -8.52 8.64
N THR A 71 6.75 -8.08 9.89
CA THR A 71 7.83 -7.96 10.85
C THR A 71 8.02 -9.25 11.67
N ASP A 72 9.11 -9.35 12.37
CA ASP A 72 9.41 -10.46 13.30
C ASP A 72 8.47 -10.52 14.51
N CYS A 73 7.78 -9.43 14.82
CA CYS A 73 6.71 -9.41 15.83
C CYS A 73 5.32 -9.74 15.24
N GLY A 74 5.21 -10.00 13.93
CA GLY A 74 3.97 -10.37 13.25
C GLY A 74 3.10 -9.18 12.86
N GLU A 75 3.63 -7.97 12.91
CA GLU A 75 2.96 -6.78 12.37
C GLU A 75 3.03 -6.76 10.86
N VAL A 76 1.97 -6.27 10.22
CA VAL A 76 1.89 -6.11 8.78
C VAL A 76 1.94 -4.65 8.42
N GLY A 77 2.85 -4.28 7.53
CA GLY A 77 2.90 -2.95 6.96
C GLY A 77 2.47 -2.97 5.49
N ILE A 78 1.81 -1.92 5.05
CA ILE A 78 1.40 -1.72 3.66
C ILE A 78 1.88 -0.34 3.20
N GLY A 79 2.59 -0.32 2.09
CA GLY A 79 2.96 0.89 1.37
C GLY A 79 2.23 0.95 0.03
N LEU A 80 1.43 1.98 -0.19
CA LEU A 80 0.77 2.24 -1.46
C LEU A 80 1.44 3.43 -2.12
N GLU A 81 2.08 3.18 -3.24
CA GLU A 81 2.77 4.14 -4.10
C GLU A 81 3.97 4.82 -3.44
N THR A 82 4.91 5.25 -4.23
CA THR A 82 6.06 6.03 -3.78
C THR A 82 5.84 7.53 -4.04
N ARG A 83 6.45 8.37 -3.21
CA ARG A 83 6.32 9.83 -3.37
C ARG A 83 6.96 10.31 -4.67
N GLU A 84 8.03 9.64 -5.11
CA GLU A 84 8.72 9.91 -6.36
C GLU A 84 7.81 9.71 -7.57
N ARG A 85 7.11 8.57 -7.63
CA ARG A 85 6.18 8.25 -8.72
C ARG A 85 5.00 9.23 -8.75
N ILE A 86 4.44 9.57 -7.58
CA ILE A 86 3.37 10.58 -7.48
C ILE A 86 3.87 11.95 -7.95
N ALA A 87 5.05 12.36 -7.51
CA ALA A 87 5.62 13.65 -7.94
C ALA A 87 5.86 13.68 -9.45
N GLN A 88 6.39 12.60 -10.01
CA GLN A 88 6.60 12.45 -11.45
C GLN A 88 5.28 12.51 -12.23
N ARG A 89 4.26 11.74 -11.82
CA ARG A 89 2.95 11.71 -12.45
C ARG A 89 2.26 13.08 -12.44
N LEU A 90 2.42 13.83 -11.35
CA LEU A 90 1.83 15.16 -11.19
C LEU A 90 2.67 16.29 -11.81
N GLY A 91 3.89 16.01 -12.29
CA GLY A 91 4.81 17.03 -12.80
C GLY A 91 5.25 18.03 -11.74
N VAL A 92 5.32 17.62 -10.47
CA VAL A 92 5.69 18.48 -9.33
C VAL A 92 7.02 18.06 -8.74
N ARG A 93 7.68 18.99 -8.01
CA ARG A 93 8.92 18.67 -7.30
C ARG A 93 8.65 17.84 -6.05
N LEU A 94 9.54 16.90 -5.77
CA LEU A 94 9.60 16.23 -4.49
C LEU A 94 10.37 17.10 -3.50
N TYR A 95 9.81 17.32 -2.31
CA TYR A 95 10.53 18.03 -1.25
C TYR A 95 11.67 17.15 -0.72
N ARG A 96 12.89 17.69 -0.70
CA ARG A 96 14.09 16.96 -0.27
C ARG A 96 13.93 16.43 1.15
N GLY A 97 14.21 15.16 1.39
CA GLY A 97 14.42 14.57 2.70
C GLY A 97 13.39 13.54 3.17
N LYS A 98 12.32 13.28 2.42
CA LYS A 98 11.37 12.20 2.77
C LYS A 98 11.27 11.17 1.67
N LYS A 99 12.19 10.23 1.67
CA LYS A 99 12.03 8.96 0.95
C LYS A 99 11.06 8.10 1.76
N ALA A 100 9.80 8.04 1.37
CA ALA A 100 8.84 7.16 2.01
C ALA A 100 7.70 6.90 1.05
N PHE A 101 6.94 5.83 1.31
CA PHE A 101 5.70 5.56 0.62
C PHE A 101 4.76 6.76 0.71
N ALA A 102 3.95 6.98 -0.32
CA ALA A 102 2.97 8.05 -0.31
C ALA A 102 1.93 7.83 0.78
N THR A 103 1.56 6.57 0.98
CA THR A 103 0.81 6.10 2.14
C THR A 103 1.46 4.83 2.62
N GLY A 104 1.81 4.78 3.88
CA GLY A 104 2.34 3.59 4.53
C GLY A 104 1.75 3.49 5.92
N ARG A 105 1.45 2.29 6.38
CA ARG A 105 1.02 2.04 7.74
C ARG A 105 1.41 0.65 8.19
N GLU A 106 1.82 0.57 9.43
CA GLU A 106 1.88 -0.67 10.18
C GLU A 106 0.47 -1.02 10.67
N LEU A 107 0.06 -2.23 10.40
CA LEU A 107 -1.26 -2.74 10.76
C LEU A 107 -1.09 -3.95 11.68
N ALA A 108 -1.02 -3.69 12.97
CA ALA A 108 -0.78 -4.72 13.97
C ALA A 108 -1.80 -5.89 13.94
N SER A 109 -2.97 -5.74 13.34
CA SER A 109 -4.07 -6.68 13.46
C SER A 109 -4.87 -6.95 12.20
N ILE A 110 -4.33 -6.69 10.99
CA ILE A 110 -5.04 -7.04 9.75
C ILE A 110 -5.10 -8.56 9.59
N SER A 111 -6.27 -9.10 9.24
CA SER A 111 -6.42 -10.50 8.86
C SER A 111 -5.86 -10.73 7.45
N VAL A 112 -5.54 -11.99 7.15
CA VAL A 112 -5.09 -12.38 5.79
C VAL A 112 -6.17 -12.08 4.75
N GLU A 113 -7.43 -12.35 5.07
CA GLU A 113 -8.56 -12.07 4.19
C GLU A 113 -8.71 -10.59 3.89
N GLU A 114 -8.63 -9.72 4.90
CA GLU A 114 -8.68 -8.27 4.73
C GLU A 114 -7.53 -7.76 3.86
N LEU A 115 -6.34 -8.34 4.03
CA LEU A 115 -5.17 -8.00 3.20
C LEU A 115 -5.40 -8.37 1.74
N ILE A 116 -5.90 -9.57 1.45
CA ILE A 116 -6.19 -10.01 0.08
C ILE A 116 -7.30 -9.16 -0.55
N ASN A 117 -8.34 -8.83 0.19
CA ASN A 117 -9.39 -7.93 -0.27
C ASN A 117 -8.81 -6.54 -0.61
N PHE A 118 -7.86 -6.06 0.16
CA PHE A 118 -7.17 -4.81 -0.13
C PHE A 118 -6.34 -4.90 -1.41
N VAL A 119 -5.56 -5.97 -1.60
CA VAL A 119 -4.81 -6.22 -2.84
C VAL A 119 -5.75 -6.26 -4.04
N ALA A 120 -6.89 -6.94 -3.92
CA ALA A 120 -7.90 -7.00 -4.97
C ALA A 120 -8.47 -5.61 -5.33
N MET A 121 -8.70 -4.75 -4.35
CA MET A 121 -9.14 -3.37 -4.58
C MET A 121 -8.11 -2.54 -5.33
N VAL A 122 -6.84 -2.67 -4.98
CA VAL A 122 -5.74 -2.00 -5.70
C VAL A 122 -5.65 -2.53 -7.13
N ALA A 123 -5.68 -3.85 -7.30
CA ALA A 123 -5.61 -4.52 -8.60
C ALA A 123 -6.77 -4.12 -9.54
N GLN A 124 -7.93 -3.82 -8.99
CA GLN A 124 -9.11 -3.36 -9.74
C GLN A 124 -9.11 -1.84 -10.01
N GLY A 125 -8.09 -1.11 -9.59
CA GLY A 125 -8.06 0.35 -9.72
C GLY A 125 -9.10 1.06 -8.85
N ASN A 126 -9.56 0.44 -7.77
CA ASN A 126 -10.57 0.99 -6.84
C ASN A 126 -9.97 1.87 -5.73
N VAL A 127 -8.67 2.14 -5.84
CA VAL A 127 -7.94 3.02 -4.93
C VAL A 127 -7.44 4.24 -5.70
N ALA A 128 -7.51 5.40 -5.09
CA ALA A 128 -6.94 6.64 -5.59
C ALA A 128 -6.13 7.32 -4.50
N LEU A 129 -5.28 8.27 -4.88
CA LEU A 129 -4.55 9.08 -3.93
C LEU A 129 -4.97 10.54 -4.04
N GLN A 130 -5.20 11.16 -2.90
CA GLN A 130 -5.37 12.61 -2.80
C GLN A 130 -4.04 13.23 -2.40
N ALA A 131 -3.45 13.97 -3.32
CA ALA A 131 -2.19 14.68 -3.11
C ALA A 131 -2.45 16.16 -2.86
N LYS A 132 -1.89 16.71 -1.79
CA LYS A 132 -1.84 18.15 -1.56
C LYS A 132 -0.53 18.71 -2.11
N ILE A 133 -0.62 19.74 -2.95
CA ILE A 133 0.52 20.40 -3.56
C ILE A 133 0.72 21.75 -2.85
N GLY A 134 1.89 21.93 -2.26
CA GLY A 134 2.32 23.19 -1.66
C GLY A 134 3.21 24.00 -2.62
N LEU A 135 3.63 25.18 -2.17
CA LEU A 135 4.57 26.03 -2.91
C LEU A 135 5.92 25.34 -3.17
N THR A 136 6.32 24.44 -2.27
CA THR A 136 7.59 23.72 -2.31
C THR A 136 7.51 22.37 -3.02
N GLY A 137 6.33 21.95 -3.50
CA GLY A 137 6.11 20.69 -4.19
C GLY A 137 5.09 19.78 -3.53
N LEU A 138 5.29 18.45 -3.64
CA LEU A 138 4.39 17.45 -3.08
C LEU A 138 4.37 17.51 -1.55
N GLY A 139 3.20 17.81 -1.00
CA GLY A 139 2.92 17.83 0.44
C GLY A 139 2.43 16.49 0.97
N SER A 140 1.27 16.47 1.65
CA SER A 140 0.67 15.24 2.17
C SER A 140 -0.02 14.45 1.05
N VAL A 141 0.02 13.13 1.16
CA VAL A 141 -0.72 12.22 0.29
C VAL A 141 -1.59 11.33 1.17
N LYS A 142 -2.83 11.12 0.77
CA LYS A 142 -3.79 10.25 1.46
C LYS A 142 -4.41 9.29 0.45
N ALA A 143 -4.60 8.06 0.83
CA ALA A 143 -5.33 7.12 0.02
C ALA A 143 -6.85 7.30 0.19
N ILE A 144 -7.55 7.05 -0.88
CA ILE A 144 -8.99 7.18 -0.99
C ILE A 144 -9.50 5.90 -1.64
N VAL A 145 -10.53 5.32 -1.04
CA VAL A 145 -11.20 4.16 -1.60
C VAL A 145 -12.47 4.62 -2.31
N LYS A 146 -12.73 4.09 -3.50
CA LYS A 146 -13.99 4.38 -4.21
C LYS A 146 -15.17 3.94 -3.34
N PRO A 147 -16.29 4.70 -3.37
CA PRO A 147 -17.46 4.44 -2.49
C PRO A 147 -18.00 3.02 -2.59
N GLU A 148 -17.98 2.44 -3.78
CA GLU A 148 -18.46 1.08 -4.06
C GLU A 148 -17.64 0.02 -3.30
N SER A 149 -16.37 0.31 -3.06
CA SER A 149 -15.42 -0.59 -2.38
C SER A 149 -15.33 -0.33 -0.88
N ALA A 150 -15.96 0.71 -0.37
CA ALA A 150 -15.92 1.07 1.04
C ALA A 150 -16.53 0.01 1.97
N GLY A 151 -17.48 -0.78 1.47
CA GLY A 151 -18.09 -1.89 2.21
C GLY A 151 -17.09 -2.99 2.58
N ILE A 152 -16.09 -3.21 1.75
CA ILE A 152 -15.04 -4.22 1.95
C ILE A 152 -14.14 -3.85 3.14
N LEU A 153 -13.88 -2.55 3.33
CA LEU A 153 -13.02 -2.06 4.41
C LEU A 153 -13.77 -1.75 5.71
N ARG A 154 -15.10 -1.72 5.69
CA ARG A 154 -15.90 -1.42 6.89
C ARG A 154 -15.84 -2.50 7.97
N GLY A 155 -15.51 -3.74 7.60
CA GLY A 155 -15.28 -4.84 8.55
C GLY A 155 -13.93 -4.71 9.27
N ALA A 156 -12.92 -4.22 8.60
CA ALA A 156 -11.65 -3.89 9.20
C ALA A 156 -11.80 -2.59 9.99
N ASN A 157 -11.37 -2.54 11.24
CA ASN A 157 -11.37 -1.33 12.08
C ASN A 157 -11.03 -0.07 11.25
N ALA A 158 -12.05 0.56 10.68
CA ALA A 158 -11.91 1.70 9.76
C ALA A 158 -11.15 2.89 10.38
N ARG A 159 -10.96 2.88 11.71
CA ARG A 159 -10.12 3.85 12.44
C ARG A 159 -8.61 3.62 12.25
N GLN A 160 -8.19 2.42 11.82
CA GLN A 160 -6.77 2.11 11.63
C GLN A 160 -6.28 2.46 10.23
N TRP A 161 -7.18 2.53 9.25
CA TRP A 161 -6.84 2.95 7.91
C TRP A 161 -7.06 4.47 7.83
N ASP A 162 -6.03 5.25 7.57
CA ASP A 162 -6.15 6.69 7.21
C ASP A 162 -6.83 6.87 5.84
N TRP A 163 -7.76 5.98 5.54
CA TRP A 163 -8.49 5.87 4.31
C TRP A 163 -9.76 6.69 4.46
N LEU A 164 -9.79 7.84 3.81
CA LEU A 164 -11.00 8.62 3.66
C LEU A 164 -11.87 7.95 2.60
N THR A 165 -12.99 7.40 3.01
CA THR A 165 -14.07 7.14 2.09
C THR A 165 -14.67 8.49 1.71
N VAL A 166 -14.47 8.92 0.45
CA VAL A 166 -15.05 10.16 -0.04
C VAL A 166 -16.14 9.85 -1.06
N SER A 167 -17.19 10.67 -1.07
CA SER A 167 -18.18 10.59 -2.15
C SER A 167 -17.54 11.05 -3.47
N ALA A 168 -18.08 10.61 -4.59
CA ALA A 168 -17.63 11.06 -5.91
C ALA A 168 -17.65 12.59 -6.06
N LYS A 169 -18.46 13.29 -5.26
CA LYS A 169 -18.52 14.75 -5.22
C LYS A 169 -17.29 15.40 -4.60
N ASP A 170 -16.58 14.67 -3.73
CA ASP A 170 -15.41 15.16 -3.02
C ASP A 170 -14.11 14.89 -3.78
N LEU A 171 -14.17 14.09 -4.87
CA LEU A 171 -13.05 13.82 -5.78
C LEU A 171 -12.87 14.98 -6.77
N LYS A 172 -12.63 16.18 -6.26
CA LYS A 172 -12.41 17.37 -7.09
C LYS A 172 -10.95 17.80 -7.04
N ASN A 173 -10.38 17.98 -8.23
CA ASN A 173 -9.13 18.71 -8.36
C ASN A 173 -9.35 20.19 -8.01
N THR A 174 -8.47 20.74 -7.19
CA THR A 174 -8.38 22.17 -6.89
C THR A 174 -6.97 22.65 -7.22
N SER A 175 -6.71 23.95 -7.10
CA SER A 175 -5.37 24.49 -7.32
C SER A 175 -4.29 23.86 -6.42
N ARG A 176 -4.67 23.34 -5.26
CA ARG A 176 -3.77 22.75 -4.26
C ARG A 176 -4.00 21.26 -4.00
N THR A 177 -5.02 20.66 -4.59
CA THR A 177 -5.35 19.25 -4.41
C THR A 177 -5.45 18.58 -5.77
N ARG A 178 -4.80 17.45 -5.92
CA ARG A 178 -4.88 16.59 -7.10
C ARG A 178 -5.31 15.19 -6.69
N ILE A 179 -6.16 14.59 -7.51
CA ILE A 179 -6.54 13.19 -7.37
C ILE A 179 -5.75 12.39 -8.40
N VAL A 180 -5.05 11.36 -7.92
CA VAL A 180 -4.33 10.39 -8.72
C VAL A 180 -5.14 9.11 -8.68
N GLN A 181 -5.75 8.76 -9.81
CA GLN A 181 -6.43 7.49 -10.00
C GLN A 181 -5.47 6.51 -10.64
N PHE A 182 -5.67 5.23 -10.39
CA PHE A 182 -4.87 4.17 -10.98
C PHE A 182 -5.74 3.30 -11.86
N ASP A 183 -5.16 2.83 -12.94
CA ASP A 183 -5.79 1.86 -13.82
C ASP A 183 -5.69 0.45 -13.20
N PRO A 184 -6.61 -0.47 -13.54
CA PRO A 184 -6.52 -1.86 -13.12
C PRO A 184 -5.24 -2.52 -13.61
N TRP A 185 -4.71 -3.47 -12.84
CA TRP A 185 -3.47 -4.20 -13.16
C TRP A 185 -3.59 -5.19 -14.34
N GLN A 186 -4.76 -5.30 -14.93
CA GLN A 186 -5.05 -6.22 -16.05
C GLN A 186 -4.52 -5.73 -17.40
#